data_ec58c296d26f2f553f1923b24e8e90ba
#
_entry.id   ec58c296d26f2f553f1923b24e8e90ba
#
_cell.length_a   1.000
_cell.length_b   1.000
_cell.length_c   1.000
_cell.angle_alpha   90.00
_cell.angle_beta   90.00
_cell.angle_gamma   90.00
#
_symmetry.space_group_name_H-M   'P 1'
#
loop_
_entity.id
_entity.type
_entity.pdbx_description
1 polymer ?
#
loop_
_entity_poly.entity_id
_entity_poly.type
_entity_poly.pdbx_seq_one_letter_code
_entity_poly.pdbx_strand_id
1 'polypeptide(L)'
;DLHKAIRRQRQMCIRDRMRISTFGYVGKQGVKNIWRNKMFSLASIATMSACIFLFGLFFSILVNFQYIIKSAEEGVAITVFFNDDATEEQKKEIGEQLESRDDVSEVKYVSSDDAWAEFQKEYFGDNPELAEGFKDDNPLAGSDNYEVYMKTVKGDNKDLIAKSKSLSATQQDLVKFAQSLDGVRQVNKSDVVANTLSSVNMLVAYVSIAIIAILLGVSIFLISNTVTTGITVRKEEIAIMKYIGAKDFVVRSPFVIEGLIIGLFGAVIPLALLYFLYDKAVVYIMEKFSILKNIITFLPVGNVYIYLLPIGLAMGIGIGFLGSYFTVRKHLRV
;
A
#
# COMPACT_ATOMS: atom_id res chain seq x y z
N ASP A 1 59.06 -37.10 11.35
CA ASP A 1 58.76 -35.96 10.46
C ASP A 1 57.39 -36.08 9.71
N LEU A 2 56.98 -37.30 9.39
CA LEU A 2 55.66 -37.53 8.72
C LEU A 2 54.49 -37.13 9.62
N HIS A 3 54.55 -37.37 10.92
CA HIS A 3 53.51 -36.96 11.88
C HIS A 3 53.45 -35.47 12.07
N LYS A 4 54.53 -34.72 11.91
CA LYS A 4 54.51 -33.24 11.92
C LYS A 4 53.91 -32.66 10.65
N ALA A 5 54.13 -33.28 9.49
CA ALA A 5 53.50 -32.85 8.21
C ALA A 5 52.02 -33.12 8.20
N ILE A 6 51.55 -34.28 8.68
CA ILE A 6 50.13 -34.62 8.81
C ILE A 6 49.43 -33.73 9.83
N ARG A 7 50.08 -33.36 10.94
CA ARG A 7 49.55 -32.41 11.92
C ARG A 7 49.42 -30.98 11.35
N ARG A 8 50.41 -30.54 10.54
CA ARG A 8 50.35 -29.24 9.84
C ARG A 8 49.24 -29.23 8.77
N GLN A 9 49.04 -30.31 8.04
CA GLN A 9 47.94 -30.44 7.10
C GLN A 9 46.57 -30.44 7.80
N ARG A 10 46.40 -31.13 8.95
CA ARG A 10 45.20 -31.06 9.77
C ARG A 10 44.97 -29.68 10.38
N GLN A 11 46.00 -28.96 10.79
CA GLN A 11 45.85 -27.60 11.32
C GLN A 11 45.58 -26.56 10.25
N MET A 12 45.98 -26.80 8.98
CA MET A 12 45.62 -25.93 7.86
C MET A 12 44.12 -26.05 7.47
N CYS A 13 43.49 -27.20 7.75
CA CYS A 13 42.07 -27.44 7.50
C CYS A 13 41.12 -26.90 8.60
N ILE A 14 41.64 -26.53 9.79
CA ILE A 14 40.82 -26.17 10.96
C ILE A 14 40.70 -24.64 11.18
N ARG A 15 41.42 -23.82 10.40
CA ARG A 15 41.34 -22.38 10.55
C ARG A 15 40.17 -21.82 9.71
N ASP A 16 38.96 -22.09 10.21
CA ASP A 16 37.68 -21.61 9.69
C ASP A 16 37.48 -20.08 9.92
N ARG A 17 38.41 -19.26 9.44
CA ARG A 17 38.11 -17.87 9.19
C ARG A 17 37.64 -17.76 7.74
N MET A 18 36.32 -17.56 7.54
CA MET A 18 35.79 -17.12 6.25
C MET A 18 36.56 -15.86 5.85
N ARG A 19 37.47 -15.98 4.90
CA ARG A 19 38.23 -14.84 4.38
C ARG A 19 37.30 -14.02 3.51
N ILE A 20 37.39 -12.70 3.61
CA ILE A 20 36.66 -11.73 2.74
C ILE A 20 36.84 -12.10 1.26
N SER A 21 37.99 -12.69 0.89
CA SER A 21 38.26 -13.22 -0.45
C SER A 21 37.28 -14.33 -0.90
N THR A 22 36.72 -15.12 0.03
CA THR A 22 35.74 -16.17 -0.28
C THR A 22 34.43 -15.55 -0.69
N PHE A 23 33.98 -14.47 -0.05
CA PHE A 23 32.77 -13.72 -0.45
C PHE A 23 32.93 -13.09 -1.83
N GLY A 24 34.07 -12.48 -2.14
CA GLY A 24 34.37 -11.95 -3.46
C GLY A 24 34.35 -13.01 -4.56
N TYR A 25 34.93 -14.19 -4.28
CA TYR A 25 34.92 -15.33 -5.20
C TYR A 25 33.47 -15.82 -5.46
N VAL A 26 32.71 -16.04 -4.40
CA VAL A 26 31.33 -16.53 -4.50
C VAL A 26 30.41 -15.49 -5.21
N GLY A 27 30.59 -14.21 -4.94
CA GLY A 27 29.87 -13.14 -5.63
C GLY A 27 30.20 -13.11 -7.14
N LYS A 28 31.48 -13.15 -7.51
CA LYS A 28 31.93 -13.22 -8.91
C LYS A 28 31.38 -14.45 -9.62
N GLN A 29 31.36 -15.58 -8.93
CA GLN A 29 30.81 -16.84 -9.45
C GLN A 29 29.28 -16.73 -9.66
N GLY A 30 28.53 -16.11 -8.74
CA GLY A 30 27.09 -15.86 -8.87
C GLY A 30 26.77 -15.00 -10.09
N VAL A 31 27.48 -13.89 -10.28
CA VAL A 31 27.32 -13.01 -11.48
C VAL A 31 27.66 -13.77 -12.75
N LYS A 32 28.78 -14.51 -12.79
CA LYS A 32 29.16 -15.31 -13.95
C LYS A 32 28.10 -16.36 -14.30
N ASN A 33 27.40 -16.86 -13.31
CA ASN A 33 26.31 -17.82 -13.49
C ASN A 33 25.14 -17.23 -14.26
N ILE A 34 24.73 -16.02 -13.88
CA ILE A 34 23.65 -15.30 -14.56
C ILE A 34 23.97 -15.13 -16.06
N TRP A 35 25.20 -14.71 -16.38
CA TRP A 35 25.64 -14.55 -17.78
C TRP A 35 25.70 -15.85 -18.55
N ARG A 36 26.12 -16.95 -17.92
CA ARG A 36 26.21 -18.27 -18.56
C ARG A 36 24.83 -18.86 -18.82
N ASN A 37 23.83 -18.55 -17.97
CA ASN A 37 22.46 -19.00 -18.07
C ASN A 37 21.47 -17.84 -18.34
N LYS A 38 21.87 -16.91 -19.19
CA LYS A 38 21.23 -15.61 -19.39
C LYS A 38 19.73 -15.70 -19.70
N MET A 39 19.30 -16.67 -20.52
CA MET A 39 17.89 -16.80 -20.91
C MET A 39 16.98 -17.14 -19.72
N PHE A 40 17.39 -18.12 -18.91
CA PHE A 40 16.60 -18.50 -17.71
C PHE A 40 16.68 -17.44 -16.62
N SER A 41 17.85 -16.84 -16.40
CA SER A 41 17.99 -15.76 -15.43
C SER A 41 17.17 -14.52 -15.84
N LEU A 42 17.17 -14.17 -17.12
CA LEU A 42 16.37 -13.05 -17.65
C LEU A 42 14.88 -13.33 -17.51
N ALA A 43 14.41 -14.54 -17.85
CA ALA A 43 13.02 -14.94 -17.66
C ALA A 43 12.60 -14.84 -16.19
N SER A 44 13.47 -15.27 -15.26
CA SER A 44 13.20 -15.15 -13.81
C SER A 44 13.16 -13.70 -13.34
N ILE A 45 14.09 -12.84 -13.81
CA ILE A 45 14.06 -11.40 -13.52
C ILE A 45 12.78 -10.77 -14.06
N ALA A 46 12.40 -11.06 -15.31
CA ALA A 46 11.19 -10.51 -15.93
C ALA A 46 9.92 -10.90 -15.16
N THR A 47 9.79 -12.17 -14.77
CA THR A 47 8.62 -12.63 -14.01
C THR A 47 8.60 -12.04 -12.61
N MET A 48 9.75 -11.99 -11.92
CA MET A 48 9.85 -11.35 -10.62
C MET A 48 9.48 -9.86 -10.71
N SER A 49 9.97 -9.19 -11.76
CA SER A 49 9.63 -7.78 -12.03
C SER A 49 8.13 -7.60 -12.25
N ALA A 50 7.48 -8.48 -13.03
CA ALA A 50 6.04 -8.43 -13.23
C ALA A 50 5.27 -8.62 -11.90
N CYS A 51 5.70 -9.56 -11.06
CA CYS A 51 5.08 -9.78 -9.75
C CYS A 51 5.21 -8.58 -8.82
N ILE A 52 6.41 -7.99 -8.72
CA ILE A 52 6.63 -6.81 -7.87
C ILE A 52 5.97 -5.56 -8.44
N PHE A 53 5.89 -5.45 -9.77
CA PHE A 53 5.14 -4.39 -10.44
C PHE A 53 3.66 -4.44 -10.06
N LEU A 54 3.03 -5.61 -10.19
CA LEU A 54 1.62 -5.78 -9.82
C LEU A 54 1.41 -5.56 -8.31
N PHE A 55 2.30 -6.06 -7.47
CA PHE A 55 2.27 -5.76 -6.04
C PHE A 55 2.28 -4.25 -5.79
N GLY A 56 3.23 -3.52 -6.37
CA GLY A 56 3.37 -2.08 -6.17
C GLY A 56 2.19 -1.29 -6.73
N LEU A 57 1.61 -1.75 -7.85
CA LEU A 57 0.40 -1.17 -8.42
C LEU A 57 -0.80 -1.32 -7.47
N PHE A 58 -1.07 -2.53 -6.99
CA PHE A 58 -2.15 -2.78 -6.02
C PHE A 58 -1.92 -2.04 -4.70
N PHE A 59 -0.68 -2.03 -4.20
CA PHE A 59 -0.31 -1.27 -3.01
C PHE A 59 -0.60 0.22 -3.18
N SER A 60 -0.21 0.81 -4.33
CA SER A 60 -0.46 2.21 -4.63
C SER A 60 -1.95 2.53 -4.71
N ILE A 61 -2.74 1.66 -5.34
CA ILE A 61 -4.21 1.81 -5.40
C ILE A 61 -4.81 1.78 -4.00
N LEU A 62 -4.44 0.79 -3.17
CA LEU A 62 -4.96 0.65 -1.81
C LEU A 62 -4.66 1.87 -0.93
N VAL A 63 -3.41 2.34 -0.94
CA VAL A 63 -2.98 3.48 -0.12
C VAL A 63 -3.68 4.76 -0.57
N ASN A 64 -3.83 4.99 -1.88
CA ASN A 64 -4.58 6.14 -2.39
C ASN A 64 -6.06 6.05 -2.08
N PHE A 65 -6.66 4.88 -2.22
CA PHE A 65 -8.07 4.68 -1.89
C PHE A 65 -8.34 4.96 -0.41
N GLN A 66 -7.47 4.48 0.49
CA GLN A 66 -7.55 4.80 1.92
C GLN A 66 -7.37 6.30 2.19
N TYR A 67 -6.48 6.96 1.45
CA TYR A 67 -6.25 8.40 1.58
C TYR A 67 -7.46 9.22 1.11
N ILE A 68 -8.08 8.84 -0.02
CA ILE A 68 -9.29 9.48 -0.55
C ILE A 68 -10.46 9.33 0.44
N ILE A 69 -10.68 8.12 0.96
CA ILE A 69 -11.71 7.89 1.98
C ILE A 69 -11.50 8.81 3.17
N LYS A 70 -10.27 8.83 3.68
CA LYS A 70 -9.92 9.66 4.83
C LYS A 70 -10.10 11.15 4.55
N SER A 71 -9.72 11.63 3.38
CA SER A 71 -9.94 13.03 2.98
C SER A 71 -11.43 13.36 2.86
N ALA A 72 -12.25 12.41 2.43
CA ALA A 72 -13.70 12.58 2.41
C ALA A 72 -14.31 12.55 3.82
N GLU A 73 -13.79 11.73 4.73
CA GLU A 73 -14.20 11.71 6.14
C GLU A 73 -13.75 12.95 6.93
N GLU A 74 -12.64 13.59 6.55
CA GLU A 74 -12.15 14.85 7.13
C GLU A 74 -12.95 16.08 6.67
N GLY A 75 -13.90 15.93 5.74
CA GLY A 75 -14.89 16.93 5.35
C GLY A 75 -15.95 17.12 6.43
N VAL A 76 -17.23 17.15 6.02
CA VAL A 76 -18.36 17.29 6.97
C VAL A 76 -18.40 16.08 7.90
N ALA A 77 -18.13 16.29 9.17
CA ALA A 77 -18.12 15.21 10.17
C ALA A 77 -19.54 14.75 10.48
N ILE A 78 -20.44 15.71 10.69
CA ILE A 78 -21.88 15.48 10.93
C ILE A 78 -22.70 16.60 10.33
N THR A 79 -23.94 16.26 9.95
CA THR A 79 -24.98 17.22 9.58
C THR A 79 -26.08 17.18 10.62
N VAL A 80 -26.38 18.33 11.21
CA VAL A 80 -27.38 18.47 12.28
C VAL A 80 -28.61 19.16 11.70
N PHE A 81 -29.73 18.44 11.62
CA PHE A 81 -31.02 18.94 11.16
C PHE A 81 -31.86 19.40 12.33
N PHE A 82 -32.57 20.51 12.15
CA PHE A 82 -33.47 21.09 13.17
C PHE A 82 -34.87 20.49 13.13
N ASN A 83 -35.55 20.60 14.25
CA ASN A 83 -37.00 20.37 14.28
C ASN A 83 -37.73 21.41 13.42
N ASP A 84 -38.86 21.01 12.85
CA ASP A 84 -39.65 21.88 11.96
C ASP A 84 -40.21 23.12 12.69
N ASP A 85 -40.31 23.06 14.01
CA ASP A 85 -40.76 24.12 14.92
C ASP A 85 -39.62 24.89 15.61
N ALA A 86 -38.37 24.61 15.26
CA ALA A 86 -37.22 25.25 15.88
C ALA A 86 -37.17 26.75 15.54
N THR A 87 -37.09 27.57 16.58
CA THR A 87 -36.94 29.02 16.43
C THR A 87 -35.53 29.40 16.00
N GLU A 88 -35.38 30.60 15.39
CA GLU A 88 -34.06 31.11 15.01
C GLU A 88 -33.13 31.29 16.22
N GLU A 89 -33.69 31.58 17.40
CA GLU A 89 -32.93 31.65 18.64
C GLU A 89 -32.39 30.28 19.05
N GLN A 90 -33.21 29.22 18.94
CA GLN A 90 -32.77 27.83 19.22
C GLN A 90 -31.72 27.37 18.20
N LYS A 91 -31.87 27.64 16.91
CA LYS A 91 -30.87 27.32 15.89
C LYS A 91 -29.53 27.96 16.21
N LYS A 92 -29.54 29.24 16.60
CA LYS A 92 -28.35 29.98 16.99
C LYS A 92 -27.70 29.40 18.24
N GLU A 93 -28.47 29.03 19.27
CA GLU A 93 -27.95 28.40 20.49
C GLU A 93 -27.31 27.06 20.20
N ILE A 94 -27.92 26.23 19.35
CA ILE A 94 -27.34 24.97 18.88
C ILE A 94 -25.99 25.22 18.20
N GLY A 95 -25.90 26.23 17.31
CA GLY A 95 -24.66 26.60 16.65
C GLY A 95 -23.55 26.99 17.63
N GLU A 96 -23.86 27.88 18.59
CA GLU A 96 -22.92 28.33 19.61
C GLU A 96 -22.44 27.17 20.51
N GLN A 97 -23.33 26.24 20.86
CA GLN A 97 -22.98 25.07 21.65
C GLN A 97 -22.07 24.10 20.87
N LEU A 98 -22.30 23.90 19.57
CA LEU A 98 -21.44 23.09 18.69
C LEU A 98 -20.06 23.74 18.50
N GLU A 99 -20.01 25.06 18.28
CA GLU A 99 -18.76 25.82 18.12
C GLU A 99 -17.91 25.86 19.40
N SER A 100 -18.56 25.81 20.57
CA SER A 100 -17.86 25.84 21.86
C SER A 100 -17.02 24.59 22.16
N ARG A 101 -17.17 23.52 21.36
CA ARG A 101 -16.43 22.28 21.56
C ARG A 101 -15.01 22.36 21.01
N ASP A 102 -14.08 21.82 21.76
CA ASP A 102 -12.65 21.79 21.39
C ASP A 102 -12.34 20.93 20.16
N ASP A 103 -13.18 19.95 19.84
CA ASP A 103 -13.02 19.02 18.72
C ASP A 103 -13.64 19.53 17.41
N VAL A 104 -14.39 20.63 17.44
CA VAL A 104 -15.02 21.28 16.29
C VAL A 104 -14.11 22.37 15.73
N SER A 105 -13.91 22.37 14.41
CA SER A 105 -13.13 23.41 13.70
C SER A 105 -14.00 24.52 13.14
N GLU A 106 -15.18 24.17 12.62
CA GLU A 106 -16.09 25.09 11.96
C GLU A 106 -17.50 24.52 12.02
N VAL A 107 -18.48 25.42 12.17
CA VAL A 107 -19.91 25.12 12.06
C VAL A 107 -20.48 26.02 10.98
N LYS A 108 -20.95 25.43 9.88
CA LYS A 108 -21.50 26.15 8.74
C LYS A 108 -23.00 25.95 8.69
N TYR A 109 -23.77 27.04 8.73
CA TYR A 109 -25.22 27.00 8.48
C TYR A 109 -25.49 26.87 6.99
N VAL A 110 -26.33 25.92 6.62
CA VAL A 110 -26.80 25.70 5.26
C VAL A 110 -28.33 25.81 5.27
N SER A 111 -28.85 26.82 4.57
CA SER A 111 -30.28 26.97 4.39
C SER A 111 -30.80 25.93 3.40
N SER A 112 -32.11 25.63 3.48
CA SER A 112 -32.77 24.75 2.53
C SER A 112 -32.71 25.25 1.08
N ASP A 113 -32.66 26.57 0.89
CA ASP A 113 -32.52 27.18 -0.43
C ASP A 113 -31.10 27.05 -0.98
N ASP A 114 -30.08 27.25 -0.13
CA ASP A 114 -28.66 27.03 -0.51
C ASP A 114 -28.42 25.56 -0.84
N ALA A 115 -28.93 24.66 0.00
CA ALA A 115 -28.84 23.22 -0.23
C ALA A 115 -29.47 22.79 -1.55
N TRP A 116 -30.64 23.38 -1.88
CA TRP A 116 -31.29 23.12 -3.13
C TRP A 116 -30.55 23.69 -4.34
N ALA A 117 -30.02 24.90 -4.22
CA ALA A 117 -29.18 25.49 -5.27
C ALA A 117 -27.88 24.68 -5.55
N GLU A 118 -27.25 24.17 -4.51
CA GLU A 118 -26.09 23.34 -4.63
C GLU A 118 -26.42 21.96 -5.25
N PHE A 119 -27.54 21.36 -4.82
CA PHE A 119 -28.06 20.12 -5.41
C PHE A 119 -28.37 20.28 -6.89
N GLN A 120 -29.05 21.36 -7.29
CA GLN A 120 -29.35 21.65 -8.69
C GLN A 120 -28.09 21.79 -9.52
N LYS A 121 -27.07 22.47 -9.01
CA LYS A 121 -25.78 22.66 -9.70
C LYS A 121 -25.04 21.36 -9.87
N GLU A 122 -25.05 20.50 -8.86
CA GLU A 122 -24.31 19.23 -8.87
C GLU A 122 -24.98 18.17 -9.76
N TYR A 123 -26.32 18.02 -9.66
CA TYR A 123 -27.02 16.93 -10.32
C TYR A 123 -27.64 17.32 -11.67
N PHE A 124 -28.00 18.59 -11.85
CA PHE A 124 -28.63 19.09 -13.08
C PHE A 124 -27.74 20.06 -13.86
N GLY A 125 -26.50 20.28 -13.43
CA GLY A 125 -25.61 21.29 -14.02
C GLY A 125 -25.49 21.24 -15.54
N ASP A 126 -25.50 20.03 -16.11
CA ASP A 126 -25.46 19.80 -17.56
C ASP A 126 -26.85 19.82 -18.23
N ASN A 127 -27.95 19.72 -17.46
CA ASN A 127 -29.34 19.68 -17.95
C ASN A 127 -30.27 20.49 -17.04
N PRO A 128 -30.18 21.83 -17.04
CA PRO A 128 -31.00 22.70 -16.18
C PRO A 128 -32.54 22.57 -16.42
N GLU A 129 -32.93 22.04 -17.58
CA GLU A 129 -34.34 21.78 -17.90
C GLU A 129 -35.00 20.76 -16.96
N LEU A 130 -34.19 19.86 -16.37
CA LEU A 130 -34.68 18.87 -15.39
C LEU A 130 -35.06 19.53 -14.06
N ALA A 131 -34.47 20.67 -13.73
CA ALA A 131 -34.81 21.46 -12.55
C ALA A 131 -36.10 22.28 -12.72
N GLU A 132 -36.58 22.45 -13.97
CA GLU A 132 -37.79 23.25 -14.23
C GLU A 132 -39.06 22.70 -13.57
N GLY A 133 -39.14 21.39 -13.40
CA GLY A 133 -40.25 20.74 -12.70
C GLY A 133 -40.37 21.05 -11.21
N PHE A 134 -39.31 21.64 -10.61
CA PHE A 134 -39.22 21.95 -9.17
C PHE A 134 -39.14 23.45 -8.89
N LYS A 135 -39.46 24.32 -9.88
CA LYS A 135 -39.33 25.78 -9.75
C LYS A 135 -40.19 26.38 -8.64
N ASP A 136 -41.36 25.80 -8.41
CA ASP A 136 -42.35 26.29 -7.45
C ASP A 136 -42.42 25.45 -6.16
N ASP A 137 -41.62 24.38 -6.07
CA ASP A 137 -41.64 23.47 -4.92
C ASP A 137 -40.22 22.99 -4.61
N ASN A 138 -39.59 23.60 -3.59
CA ASN A 138 -38.28 23.18 -3.12
C ASN A 138 -38.38 21.82 -2.35
N PRO A 139 -37.91 20.69 -2.92
CA PRO A 139 -37.99 19.39 -2.25
C PRO A 139 -37.21 19.31 -0.94
N LEU A 140 -36.30 20.25 -0.70
CA LEU A 140 -35.50 20.36 0.51
C LEU A 140 -36.03 21.42 1.48
N ALA A 141 -37.31 21.94 1.24
CA ALA A 141 -37.91 22.87 2.16
C ALA A 141 -37.96 22.32 3.59
N GLY A 142 -37.52 23.10 4.59
CA GLY A 142 -37.41 22.68 5.98
C GLY A 142 -36.17 21.76 6.29
N SER A 143 -35.24 21.62 5.36
CA SER A 143 -33.99 20.87 5.56
C SER A 143 -32.82 21.75 5.96
N ASP A 144 -33.09 22.89 6.59
CA ASP A 144 -32.05 23.72 7.19
C ASP A 144 -31.18 22.86 8.14
N ASN A 145 -29.87 23.05 8.07
CA ASN A 145 -28.98 22.26 8.87
C ASN A 145 -27.68 22.99 9.21
N TYR A 146 -26.95 22.44 10.18
CA TYR A 146 -25.55 22.77 10.39
C TYR A 146 -24.64 21.65 9.87
N GLU A 147 -23.70 22.02 9.02
CA GLU A 147 -22.55 21.18 8.67
C GLU A 147 -21.44 21.45 9.69
N VAL A 148 -21.10 20.43 10.46
CA VAL A 148 -20.07 20.53 11.52
C VAL A 148 -18.80 19.86 11.05
N TYR A 149 -17.71 20.61 11.03
CA TYR A 149 -16.37 20.16 10.65
C TYR A 149 -15.52 19.91 11.90
N MET A 150 -14.84 18.78 11.95
CA MET A 150 -13.95 18.46 13.08
C MET A 150 -12.54 19.02 12.86
N LYS A 151 -11.88 19.38 13.96
CA LYS A 151 -10.46 19.74 13.90
C LYS A 151 -9.62 18.56 13.44
N THR A 152 -8.95 18.72 12.30
CA THR A 152 -7.98 17.73 11.83
C THR A 152 -6.80 17.67 12.79
N VAL A 153 -6.60 16.56 13.46
CA VAL A 153 -5.40 16.37 14.29
C VAL A 153 -4.20 16.32 13.35
N LYS A 154 -3.50 17.45 13.22
CA LYS A 154 -2.21 17.52 12.53
C LYS A 154 -1.20 16.68 13.32
N GLY A 155 -1.01 15.43 12.92
CA GLY A 155 -0.06 14.50 13.53
C GLY A 155 0.71 13.73 12.48
N ASP A 156 1.98 13.46 12.79
CA ASP A 156 2.93 12.74 11.97
C ASP A 156 2.37 11.37 11.53
N ASN A 157 2.64 10.97 10.28
CA ASN A 157 2.06 9.80 9.61
C ASN A 157 2.36 8.42 10.23
N LYS A 158 2.92 8.35 11.44
CA LYS A 158 3.36 7.09 12.04
C LYS A 158 2.26 6.24 12.67
N ASP A 159 1.09 6.81 12.98
CA ASP A 159 0.01 6.09 13.68
C ASP A 159 -1.37 6.23 13.03
N LEU A 160 -1.44 6.00 11.71
CA LEU A 160 -2.69 6.10 10.94
C LEU A 160 -3.85 5.27 11.50
N ILE A 161 -3.57 4.07 12.01
CA ILE A 161 -4.60 3.16 12.55
C ILE A 161 -5.10 3.62 13.91
N ALA A 162 -4.21 4.10 14.80
CA ALA A 162 -4.60 4.64 16.10
C ALA A 162 -5.39 5.94 15.92
N LYS A 163 -5.01 6.76 14.96
CA LYS A 163 -5.66 8.05 14.63
C LYS A 163 -7.06 7.86 14.07
N SER A 164 -7.29 6.89 13.17
CA SER A 164 -8.63 6.61 12.63
C SER A 164 -9.60 6.13 13.72
N LYS A 165 -9.12 5.31 14.65
CA LYS A 165 -9.92 4.83 15.78
C LYS A 165 -10.27 5.93 16.77
N SER A 166 -9.37 6.88 17.04
CA SER A 166 -9.65 8.03 17.90
C SER A 166 -10.61 9.00 17.23
N LEU A 167 -10.48 9.24 15.93
CA LEU A 167 -11.37 10.13 15.17
C LEU A 167 -12.81 9.61 15.17
N SER A 168 -13.02 8.32 14.92
CA SER A 168 -14.35 7.71 14.95
C SER A 168 -15.00 7.73 16.35
N ALA A 169 -14.21 7.59 17.42
CA ALA A 169 -14.72 7.72 18.78
C ALA A 169 -15.16 9.16 19.09
N THR A 170 -14.33 10.15 18.72
CA THR A 170 -14.64 11.58 18.90
C THR A 170 -15.87 11.99 18.08
N GLN A 171 -16.00 11.49 16.84
CA GLN A 171 -17.18 11.71 16.02
C GLN A 171 -18.45 11.11 16.64
N GLN A 172 -18.37 9.91 17.23
CA GLN A 172 -19.50 9.32 17.93
C GLN A 172 -19.92 10.12 19.16
N ASP A 173 -18.97 10.69 19.89
CA ASP A 173 -19.25 11.55 21.03
C ASP A 173 -19.87 12.88 20.58
N LEU A 174 -19.41 13.45 19.47
CA LEU A 174 -20.00 14.66 18.87
C LEU A 174 -21.44 14.40 18.44
N VAL A 175 -21.73 13.25 17.81
CA VAL A 175 -23.10 12.86 17.43
C VAL A 175 -24.01 12.75 18.65
N LYS A 176 -23.59 12.05 19.70
CA LYS A 176 -24.38 11.92 20.93
C LYS A 176 -24.66 13.28 21.57
N PHE A 177 -23.64 14.15 21.58
CA PHE A 177 -23.79 15.52 22.07
C PHE A 177 -24.82 16.28 21.24
N ALA A 178 -24.67 16.31 19.91
CA ALA A 178 -25.59 17.00 19.02
C ALA A 178 -27.03 16.46 19.14
N GLN A 179 -27.20 15.14 19.28
CA GLN A 179 -28.52 14.52 19.51
C GLN A 179 -29.13 14.85 20.86
N SER A 180 -28.35 15.28 21.83
CA SER A 180 -28.86 15.69 23.16
C SER A 180 -29.33 17.14 23.21
N LEU A 181 -29.07 17.94 22.19
CA LEU A 181 -29.46 19.35 22.14
C LEU A 181 -30.96 19.49 21.83
N ASP A 182 -31.61 20.38 22.55
CA ASP A 182 -33.02 20.67 22.34
C ASP A 182 -33.24 21.44 21.00
N GLY A 183 -34.22 21.02 20.20
CA GLY A 183 -34.43 21.55 18.85
C GLY A 183 -33.74 20.80 17.72
N VAL A 184 -32.97 19.77 18.01
CA VAL A 184 -32.34 18.90 16.99
C VAL A 184 -33.27 17.74 16.65
N ARG A 185 -33.65 17.64 15.38
CA ARG A 185 -34.49 16.56 14.85
C ARG A 185 -33.68 15.29 14.55
N GLN A 186 -32.59 15.48 13.88
CA GLN A 186 -31.77 14.37 13.39
C GLN A 186 -30.32 14.81 13.22
N VAL A 187 -29.41 13.91 13.57
CA VAL A 187 -27.98 14.07 13.27
C VAL A 187 -27.57 12.97 12.29
N ASN A 188 -27.25 13.40 11.09
CA ASN A 188 -26.71 12.50 10.07
C ASN A 188 -25.19 12.51 10.17
N LYS A 189 -24.64 11.30 10.23
CA LYS A 189 -23.22 11.10 10.01
C LYS A 189 -22.99 10.81 8.53
N SER A 190 -21.85 11.13 8.04
CA SER A 190 -21.34 10.61 6.77
C SER A 190 -21.08 9.08 6.80
N ASP A 191 -21.67 8.38 7.77
CA ASP A 191 -21.44 6.93 8.03
C ASP A 191 -21.84 6.03 6.86
N VAL A 192 -22.84 6.42 6.06
CA VAL A 192 -23.27 5.59 4.90
C VAL A 192 -22.15 5.55 3.86
N VAL A 193 -21.52 6.69 3.62
CA VAL A 193 -20.37 6.79 2.70
C VAL A 193 -19.16 6.10 3.33
N ALA A 194 -18.86 6.39 4.60
CA ALA A 194 -17.72 5.79 5.32
C ALA A 194 -17.83 4.27 5.45
N ASN A 195 -19.01 3.73 5.80
CA ASN A 195 -19.22 2.29 5.93
C ASN A 195 -19.20 1.57 4.58
N THR A 196 -19.79 2.16 3.53
CA THR A 196 -19.77 1.61 2.17
C THR A 196 -18.34 1.61 1.63
N LEU A 197 -17.63 2.73 1.78
CA LEU A 197 -16.23 2.86 1.37
C LEU A 197 -15.32 1.92 2.17
N SER A 198 -15.55 1.76 3.47
CA SER A 198 -14.81 0.82 4.32
C SER A 198 -15.02 -0.64 3.87
N SER A 199 -16.25 -1.02 3.51
CA SER A 199 -16.57 -2.35 2.99
C SER A 199 -15.90 -2.61 1.64
N VAL A 200 -15.92 -1.63 0.74
CA VAL A 200 -15.21 -1.71 -0.56
C VAL A 200 -13.70 -1.81 -0.34
N ASN A 201 -13.13 -1.01 0.58
CA ASN A 201 -11.72 -1.05 0.91
C ASN A 201 -11.30 -2.44 1.44
N MET A 202 -12.12 -3.05 2.30
CA MET A 202 -11.89 -4.40 2.82
C MET A 202 -11.90 -5.45 1.69
N LEU A 203 -12.85 -5.35 0.77
CA LEU A 203 -12.94 -6.24 -0.40
C LEU A 203 -11.70 -6.09 -1.30
N VAL A 204 -11.31 -4.86 -1.62
CA VAL A 204 -10.10 -4.57 -2.42
C VAL A 204 -8.86 -5.09 -1.71
N ALA A 205 -8.76 -4.94 -0.38
CA ALA A 205 -7.66 -5.48 0.40
C ALA A 205 -7.57 -7.01 0.33
N TYR A 206 -8.68 -7.73 0.51
CA TYR A 206 -8.69 -9.20 0.42
C TYR A 206 -8.33 -9.69 -0.98
N VAL A 207 -8.89 -9.08 -2.02
CA VAL A 207 -8.57 -9.43 -3.42
C VAL A 207 -7.08 -9.18 -3.69
N SER A 208 -6.54 -8.04 -3.23
CA SER A 208 -5.12 -7.71 -3.39
C SER A 208 -4.21 -8.70 -2.67
N ILE A 209 -4.54 -9.07 -1.42
CA ILE A 209 -3.78 -10.08 -0.65
C ILE A 209 -3.80 -11.42 -1.38
N ALA A 210 -4.94 -11.85 -1.90
CA ALA A 210 -5.06 -13.10 -2.65
C ALA A 210 -4.20 -13.09 -3.91
N ILE A 211 -4.25 -12.02 -4.71
CA ILE A 211 -3.42 -11.85 -5.91
C ILE A 211 -1.94 -11.84 -5.54
N ILE A 212 -1.54 -11.09 -4.52
CA ILE A 212 -0.15 -11.03 -4.05
C ILE A 212 0.34 -12.42 -3.62
N ALA A 213 -0.47 -13.18 -2.88
CA ALA A 213 -0.11 -14.52 -2.43
C ALA A 213 0.10 -15.48 -3.62
N ILE A 214 -0.74 -15.41 -4.64
CA ILE A 214 -0.58 -16.20 -5.87
C ILE A 214 0.70 -15.81 -6.59
N LEU A 215 0.95 -14.50 -6.77
CA LEU A 215 2.14 -14.01 -7.45
C LEU A 215 3.44 -14.37 -6.70
N LEU A 216 3.42 -14.33 -5.37
CA LEU A 216 4.53 -14.81 -4.54
C LEU A 216 4.79 -16.30 -4.76
N GLY A 217 3.75 -17.11 -4.78
CA GLY A 217 3.86 -18.55 -5.07
C GLY A 217 4.49 -18.83 -6.44
N VAL A 218 4.01 -18.13 -7.47
CA VAL A 218 4.57 -18.23 -8.84
C VAL A 218 6.03 -17.80 -8.87
N SER A 219 6.40 -16.70 -8.19
CA SER A 219 7.77 -16.20 -8.13
C SER A 219 8.73 -17.21 -7.48
N ILE A 220 8.33 -17.80 -6.34
CA ILE A 220 9.10 -18.82 -5.64
C ILE A 220 9.28 -20.06 -6.53
N PHE A 221 8.20 -20.49 -7.21
CA PHE A 221 8.25 -21.62 -8.13
C PHE A 221 9.24 -21.40 -9.28
N LEU A 222 9.22 -20.22 -9.90
CA LEU A 222 10.10 -19.89 -11.02
C LEU A 222 11.57 -19.77 -10.60
N ILE A 223 11.84 -19.13 -9.46
CA ILE A 223 13.21 -19.11 -8.90
C ILE A 223 13.69 -20.52 -8.61
N SER A 224 12.83 -21.35 -7.99
CA SER A 224 13.15 -22.74 -7.72
C SER A 224 13.51 -23.50 -9.00
N ASN A 225 12.73 -23.31 -10.06
CA ASN A 225 12.99 -23.95 -11.36
C ASN A 225 14.31 -23.46 -11.99
N THR A 226 14.59 -22.15 -11.94
CA THR A 226 15.84 -21.58 -12.46
C THR A 226 17.07 -22.11 -11.71
N VAL A 227 17.01 -22.15 -10.38
CA VAL A 227 18.09 -22.67 -9.55
C VAL A 227 18.30 -24.17 -9.78
N THR A 228 17.22 -24.95 -9.90
CA THR A 228 17.29 -26.38 -10.23
C THR A 228 17.98 -26.63 -11.57
N THR A 229 17.60 -25.87 -12.59
CA THR A 229 18.25 -25.93 -13.92
C THR A 229 19.72 -25.55 -13.83
N GLY A 230 20.06 -24.49 -13.09
CA GLY A 230 21.45 -24.10 -12.84
C GLY A 230 22.29 -25.19 -12.16
N ILE A 231 21.70 -25.90 -11.18
CA ILE A 231 22.35 -27.04 -10.51
C ILE A 231 22.55 -28.21 -11.49
N THR A 232 21.52 -28.53 -12.28
CA THR A 232 21.55 -29.66 -13.21
C THR A 232 22.61 -29.45 -14.31
N VAL A 233 22.70 -28.26 -14.88
CA VAL A 233 23.72 -27.90 -15.88
C VAL A 233 25.14 -28.01 -15.34
N ARG A 234 25.31 -27.93 -14.01
CA ARG A 234 26.64 -27.97 -13.34
C ARG A 234 26.86 -29.20 -12.49
N LYS A 235 26.10 -30.24 -12.68
CA LYS A 235 26.18 -31.45 -11.87
C LYS A 235 27.57 -32.03 -11.83
N GLU A 236 28.31 -32.01 -12.95
CA GLU A 236 29.71 -32.51 -13.01
C GLU A 236 30.69 -31.60 -12.28
N GLU A 237 30.59 -30.26 -12.43
CA GLU A 237 31.42 -29.30 -11.69
C GLU A 237 31.22 -29.45 -10.17
N ILE A 238 29.96 -29.62 -9.73
CA ILE A 238 29.61 -29.84 -8.33
C ILE A 238 30.18 -31.17 -7.81
N ALA A 239 30.08 -32.23 -8.60
CA ALA A 239 30.63 -33.53 -8.24
C ALA A 239 32.16 -33.44 -8.05
N ILE A 240 32.87 -32.81 -8.97
CA ILE A 240 34.33 -32.61 -8.86
C ILE A 240 34.65 -31.79 -7.59
N MET A 241 33.93 -30.70 -7.31
CA MET A 241 34.13 -29.91 -6.09
C MET A 241 33.95 -30.74 -4.83
N LYS A 242 32.95 -31.62 -4.79
CA LYS A 242 32.75 -32.56 -3.66
C LYS A 242 33.85 -33.59 -3.53
N TYR A 243 34.30 -34.16 -4.65
CA TYR A 243 35.43 -35.14 -4.64
C TYR A 243 36.75 -34.57 -4.08
N ILE A 244 37.02 -33.28 -4.36
CA ILE A 244 38.21 -32.60 -3.80
C ILE A 244 37.99 -32.06 -2.38
N GLY A 245 36.81 -32.34 -1.76
CA GLY A 245 36.52 -32.01 -0.36
C GLY A 245 36.02 -30.58 -0.14
N ALA A 246 35.42 -29.94 -1.13
CA ALA A 246 34.81 -28.63 -0.95
C ALA A 246 33.67 -28.68 0.07
N LYS A 247 33.62 -27.70 0.98
CA LYS A 247 32.56 -27.58 1.97
C LYS A 247 31.23 -27.29 1.26
N ASP A 248 30.12 -27.83 1.76
CA ASP A 248 28.76 -27.64 1.25
C ASP A 248 28.39 -26.14 1.07
N PHE A 249 28.87 -25.28 1.96
CA PHE A 249 28.66 -23.84 1.87
C PHE A 249 29.26 -23.26 0.58
N VAL A 250 30.46 -23.63 0.20
CA VAL A 250 31.14 -23.13 -1.00
C VAL A 250 30.42 -23.60 -2.26
N VAL A 251 29.83 -24.79 -2.24
CA VAL A 251 29.07 -25.34 -3.37
C VAL A 251 27.70 -24.69 -3.49
N ARG A 252 27.05 -24.38 -2.38
CA ARG A 252 25.67 -23.84 -2.34
C ARG A 252 25.60 -22.33 -2.53
N SER A 253 26.56 -21.59 -1.97
CA SER A 253 26.49 -20.12 -1.93
C SER A 253 26.43 -19.42 -3.29
N PRO A 254 27.07 -19.86 -4.39
CA PRO A 254 26.91 -19.20 -5.68
C PRO A 254 25.46 -19.18 -6.19
N PHE A 255 24.70 -20.25 -5.96
CA PHE A 255 23.29 -20.34 -6.37
C PHE A 255 22.38 -19.46 -5.51
N VAL A 256 22.68 -19.33 -4.22
CA VAL A 256 21.96 -18.43 -3.32
C VAL A 256 22.20 -16.96 -3.73
N ILE A 257 23.44 -16.61 -4.07
CA ILE A 257 23.78 -15.27 -4.55
C ILE A 257 23.12 -15.00 -5.91
N GLU A 258 23.11 -15.97 -6.81
CA GLU A 258 22.38 -15.86 -8.08
C GLU A 258 20.91 -15.51 -7.84
N GLY A 259 20.20 -16.24 -6.96
CA GLY A 259 18.82 -15.95 -6.60
C GLY A 259 18.62 -14.58 -5.95
N LEU A 260 19.58 -14.16 -5.10
CA LEU A 260 19.56 -12.86 -4.45
C LEU A 260 19.71 -11.71 -5.47
N ILE A 261 20.58 -11.86 -6.46
CA ILE A 261 20.78 -10.88 -7.53
C ILE A 261 19.54 -10.82 -8.43
N ILE A 262 18.96 -11.97 -8.79
CA ILE A 262 17.71 -12.03 -9.56
C ILE A 262 16.59 -11.31 -8.79
N GLY A 263 16.46 -11.54 -7.47
CA GLY A 263 15.50 -10.87 -6.63
C GLY A 263 15.71 -9.36 -6.52
N LEU A 264 16.97 -8.92 -6.42
CA LEU A 264 17.32 -7.50 -6.36
C LEU A 264 16.95 -6.77 -7.66
N PHE A 265 17.42 -7.27 -8.82
CA PHE A 265 17.08 -6.65 -10.10
C PHE A 265 15.59 -6.79 -10.42
N GLY A 266 14.98 -7.92 -10.08
CA GLY A 266 13.55 -8.14 -10.19
C GLY A 266 12.71 -7.17 -9.36
N ALA A 267 13.25 -6.56 -8.30
CA ALA A 267 12.59 -5.55 -7.51
C ALA A 267 12.92 -4.12 -7.95
N VAL A 268 14.18 -3.81 -8.19
CA VAL A 268 14.62 -2.43 -8.50
C VAL A 268 14.00 -1.93 -9.81
N ILE A 269 13.97 -2.76 -10.85
CA ILE A 269 13.45 -2.38 -12.16
C ILE A 269 11.97 -1.96 -12.08
N PRO A 270 11.05 -2.79 -11.55
CA PRO A 270 9.64 -2.42 -11.49
C PRO A 270 9.36 -1.28 -10.51
N LEU A 271 10.10 -1.18 -9.41
CA LEU A 271 9.94 -0.04 -8.47
C LEU A 271 10.33 1.27 -9.15
N ALA A 272 11.44 1.32 -9.88
CA ALA A 272 11.82 2.51 -10.64
C ALA A 272 10.77 2.86 -11.71
N LEU A 273 10.27 1.87 -12.44
CA LEU A 273 9.22 2.06 -13.45
C LEU A 273 7.92 2.59 -12.83
N LEU A 274 7.49 2.03 -11.70
CA LEU A 274 6.30 2.46 -10.99
C LEU A 274 6.42 3.90 -10.48
N TYR A 275 7.61 4.33 -10.04
CA TYR A 275 7.83 5.70 -9.61
C TYR A 275 7.47 6.70 -10.72
N PHE A 276 7.97 6.47 -11.92
CA PHE A 276 7.69 7.35 -13.07
C PHE A 276 6.24 7.22 -13.56
N LEU A 277 5.70 6.01 -13.57
CA LEU A 277 4.32 5.78 -14.01
C LEU A 277 3.30 6.39 -13.06
N TYR A 278 3.52 6.27 -11.75
CA TYR A 278 2.63 6.82 -10.74
C TYR A 278 2.50 8.33 -10.85
N ASP A 279 3.64 9.04 -10.91
CA ASP A 279 3.65 10.50 -11.03
C ASP A 279 2.92 10.97 -12.30
N LYS A 280 3.24 10.35 -13.45
CA LYS A 280 2.58 10.66 -14.72
C LYS A 280 1.08 10.30 -14.73
N ALA A 281 0.70 9.19 -14.11
CA ALA A 281 -0.69 8.78 -14.03
C ALA A 281 -1.53 9.75 -13.19
N VAL A 282 -1.02 10.18 -12.03
CA VAL A 282 -1.70 11.17 -11.18
C VAL A 282 -1.89 12.49 -11.92
N VAL A 283 -0.82 13.01 -12.57
CA VAL A 283 -0.89 14.25 -13.35
C VAL A 283 -1.93 14.12 -14.46
N TYR A 284 -1.86 13.04 -15.24
CA TYR A 284 -2.80 12.79 -16.36
C TYR A 284 -4.26 12.71 -15.90
N ILE A 285 -4.54 12.02 -14.78
CA ILE A 285 -5.91 11.90 -14.24
C ILE A 285 -6.40 13.27 -13.80
N MET A 286 -5.58 14.04 -13.09
CA MET A 286 -5.94 15.36 -12.58
C MET A 286 -6.15 16.40 -13.70
N GLU A 287 -5.44 16.28 -14.82
CA GLU A 287 -5.63 17.17 -15.98
C GLU A 287 -6.88 16.81 -16.79
N LYS A 288 -7.13 15.52 -17.00
CA LYS A 288 -8.22 15.07 -17.88
C LYS A 288 -9.58 15.09 -17.21
N PHE A 289 -9.63 14.90 -15.90
CA PHE A 289 -10.86 14.87 -15.12
C PHE A 289 -10.89 16.06 -14.15
N SER A 290 -11.18 17.26 -14.67
CA SER A 290 -11.23 18.50 -13.89
C SER A 290 -12.22 18.45 -12.71
N ILE A 291 -13.31 17.70 -12.85
CA ILE A 291 -14.31 17.48 -11.79
C ILE A 291 -13.70 16.76 -10.59
N LEU A 292 -12.81 15.76 -10.84
CA LEU A 292 -12.14 15.01 -9.79
C LEU A 292 -11.13 15.86 -8.99
N LYS A 293 -10.64 16.95 -9.58
CA LYS A 293 -9.64 17.83 -8.95
C LYS A 293 -10.13 18.49 -7.68
N ASN A 294 -11.44 18.72 -7.57
CA ASN A 294 -12.06 19.34 -6.41
C ASN A 294 -12.56 18.32 -5.36
N ILE A 295 -12.68 17.04 -5.76
CA ILE A 295 -13.26 15.97 -4.92
C ILE A 295 -12.19 15.01 -4.42
N ILE A 296 -11.18 14.72 -5.27
CA ILE A 296 -10.18 13.67 -4.99
C ILE A 296 -8.79 14.27 -4.91
N THR A 297 -8.12 14.04 -3.79
CA THR A 297 -6.70 14.34 -3.63
C THR A 297 -5.91 13.05 -3.64
N PHE A 298 -4.90 12.94 -4.52
CA PHE A 298 -3.98 11.81 -4.54
C PHE A 298 -2.80 12.03 -3.61
N LEU A 299 -2.31 10.97 -3.01
CA LEU A 299 -1.14 11.02 -2.17
C LEU A 299 0.11 11.33 -3.04
N PRO A 300 0.98 12.28 -2.63
CA PRO A 300 2.24 12.53 -3.34
C PRO A 300 3.08 11.26 -3.46
N VAL A 301 3.75 11.08 -4.61
CA VAL A 301 4.57 9.89 -4.90
C VAL A 301 5.59 9.58 -3.80
N GLY A 302 6.19 10.60 -3.18
CA GLY A 302 7.15 10.43 -2.09
C GLY A 302 6.58 9.70 -0.89
N ASN A 303 5.35 10.01 -0.50
CA ASN A 303 4.69 9.40 0.66
C ASN A 303 4.34 7.92 0.41
N VAL A 304 3.95 7.57 -0.81
CA VAL A 304 3.71 6.17 -1.20
C VAL A 304 5.03 5.39 -1.20
N TYR A 305 6.11 6.01 -1.69
CA TYR A 305 7.42 5.37 -1.87
C TYR A 305 8.19 5.15 -0.58
N ILE A 306 7.95 5.95 0.47
CA ILE A 306 8.53 5.70 1.80
C ILE A 306 8.23 4.27 2.29
N TYR A 307 7.05 3.75 1.97
CA TYR A 307 6.64 2.38 2.35
C TYR A 307 6.85 1.37 1.23
N LEU A 308 6.49 1.72 0.00
CA LEU A 308 6.56 0.81 -1.14
C LEU A 308 7.98 0.35 -1.46
N LEU A 309 8.97 1.26 -1.39
CA LEU A 309 10.34 0.95 -1.75
C LEU A 309 10.98 -0.07 -0.79
N PRO A 310 10.97 0.12 0.55
CA PRO A 310 11.56 -0.86 1.45
C PRO A 310 10.80 -2.20 1.44
N ILE A 311 9.47 -2.19 1.36
CA ILE A 311 8.67 -3.41 1.31
C ILE A 311 8.95 -4.18 0.00
N GLY A 312 8.93 -3.50 -1.15
CA GLY A 312 9.19 -4.11 -2.45
C GLY A 312 10.60 -4.68 -2.56
N LEU A 313 11.62 -3.97 -2.06
CA LEU A 313 13.00 -4.49 -1.99
C LEU A 313 13.12 -5.69 -1.05
N ALA A 314 12.51 -5.61 0.14
CA ALA A 314 12.52 -6.72 1.10
C ALA A 314 11.84 -7.97 0.52
N MET A 315 10.72 -7.80 -0.20
CA MET A 315 10.04 -8.89 -0.90
C MET A 315 10.92 -9.48 -2.00
N GLY A 316 11.48 -8.67 -2.89
CA GLY A 316 12.31 -9.17 -3.99
C GLY A 316 13.54 -9.92 -3.50
N ILE A 317 14.29 -9.33 -2.57
CA ILE A 317 15.47 -9.97 -1.96
C ILE A 317 15.06 -11.21 -1.15
N GLY A 318 13.95 -11.11 -0.37
CA GLY A 318 13.45 -12.22 0.44
C GLY A 318 13.04 -13.42 -0.39
N ILE A 319 12.27 -13.22 -1.46
CA ILE A 319 11.85 -14.29 -2.37
C ILE A 319 13.05 -14.89 -3.10
N GLY A 320 13.97 -14.03 -3.58
CA GLY A 320 15.19 -14.46 -4.24
C GLY A 320 16.07 -15.33 -3.32
N PHE A 321 16.25 -14.90 -2.08
CA PHE A 321 17.01 -15.64 -1.08
C PHE A 321 16.32 -16.94 -0.67
N LEU A 322 15.06 -16.88 -0.23
CA LEU A 322 14.31 -18.03 0.26
C LEU A 322 14.10 -19.08 -0.82
N GLY A 323 13.69 -18.66 -2.03
CA GLY A 323 13.47 -19.55 -3.16
C GLY A 323 14.74 -20.30 -3.54
N SER A 324 15.89 -19.61 -3.64
CA SER A 324 17.16 -20.23 -3.95
C SER A 324 17.68 -21.11 -2.80
N TYR A 325 17.59 -20.66 -1.56
CA TYR A 325 18.05 -21.39 -0.38
C TYR A 325 17.33 -22.74 -0.21
N PHE A 326 15.99 -22.74 -0.26
CA PHE A 326 15.20 -23.96 -0.12
C PHE A 326 15.46 -24.94 -1.28
N THR A 327 15.55 -24.41 -2.51
CA THR A 327 15.79 -25.23 -3.70
C THR A 327 17.17 -25.89 -3.64
N VAL A 328 18.20 -25.12 -3.32
CA VAL A 328 19.57 -25.64 -3.18
C VAL A 328 19.64 -26.69 -2.08
N ARG A 329 19.00 -26.46 -0.94
CA ARG A 329 18.95 -27.41 0.18
C ARG A 329 18.26 -28.72 -0.20
N LYS A 330 17.20 -28.64 -1.04
CA LYS A 330 16.44 -29.82 -1.50
C LYS A 330 17.24 -30.65 -2.52
N HIS A 331 17.90 -30.00 -3.50
CA HIS A 331 18.53 -30.68 -4.62
C HIS A 331 20.01 -31.05 -4.41
N LEU A 332 20.69 -30.40 -3.46
CA LEU A 332 22.07 -30.72 -3.09
C LEU A 332 22.18 -31.58 -1.80
N ARG A 333 21.05 -32.15 -1.34
CA ARG A 333 21.06 -33.23 -0.38
C ARG A 333 21.46 -34.53 -1.12
N VAL A 334 22.70 -34.85 -1.11
CA VAL A 334 23.27 -36.20 -1.36
C VAL A 334 24.22 -36.50 -0.23
#